data_b8eec9362a3eeee3d8207b2bfd2fad13
#
_entry.id   b8eec9362a3eeee3d8207b2bfd2fad13
#
_cell.length_a   1.000
_cell.length_b   1.000
_cell.length_c   1.000
_cell.angle_alpha   90.00
_cell.angle_beta   90.00
_cell.angle_gamma   90.00
#
_symmetry.space_group_name_H-M   'P 1'
#
loop_
_entity.id
_entity.type
_entity.pdbx_description
1 polymer ?
#
loop_
_entity_poly.entity_id
_entity_poly.type
_entity_poly.pdbx_seq_one_letter_code
_entity_poly.pdbx_strand_id
1 'polypeptide(L)'
;TFAFYDATKSNSICFQADYIIHGACNANPAKYVKEPVETMLANFMGLDCLLKSAVKNKANRVVYISSSEVYGSKLKDQPYQESDYGYVDLLNPRSCYPSSKRASETLCSAYASEYGLDTVVVRPGHIYGPTITDTDDRASAQFTRCAVEGKDIVMKSAGTQLRSYCYVLDCASAILTVLLSGESGQAYNISNPNSIVSIAQLAKAFAATVGKNVLFEQANAEEQKGYNKMMNSSLDSTKLEALGWKALFSLQEGTSKTIQILKAC
;
A
#
# COMPACT_ATOMS: atom_id res chain seq x y z
N THR A 1 19.79 -8.54 13.30
CA THR A 1 19.38 -9.95 13.50
C THR A 1 18.15 -10.23 12.67
N PHE A 2 18.14 -11.31 11.89
CA PHE A 2 16.95 -11.80 11.19
C PHE A 2 16.32 -12.93 12.01
N ALA A 3 14.99 -12.91 12.17
CA ALA A 3 14.23 -13.97 12.80
C ALA A 3 13.04 -14.36 11.92
N PHE A 4 12.87 -15.65 11.66
CA PHE A 4 11.70 -16.16 10.96
C PHE A 4 10.52 -16.25 11.94
N TYR A 5 9.40 -15.63 11.59
CA TYR A 5 8.27 -15.51 12.49
C TYR A 5 6.93 -15.48 11.74
N ASP A 6 5.96 -16.25 12.25
CA ASP A 6 4.56 -16.20 11.82
C ASP A 6 3.78 -15.24 12.74
N ALA A 7 3.44 -14.07 12.23
CA ALA A 7 2.76 -13.03 13.00
C ALA A 7 1.38 -13.46 13.54
N THR A 8 0.76 -14.49 12.96
CA THR A 8 -0.54 -14.99 13.43
C THR A 8 -0.43 -15.92 14.65
N LYS A 9 0.77 -16.34 15.03
CA LYS A 9 1.02 -17.26 16.16
C LYS A 9 1.51 -16.51 17.39
N SER A 10 0.71 -16.47 18.41
CA SER A 10 0.80 -15.60 19.59
C SER A 10 2.04 -15.74 20.49
N ASN A 11 2.88 -16.76 20.34
CA ASN A 11 3.77 -17.17 21.42
C ASN A 11 5.23 -16.77 21.30
N SER A 12 5.62 -15.91 20.37
CA SER A 12 7.04 -15.81 20.05
C SER A 12 7.63 -14.47 19.66
N ILE A 13 6.97 -13.34 19.85
CA ILE A 13 7.66 -12.05 19.71
C ILE A 13 8.48 -11.84 21.00
N CYS A 14 9.71 -12.35 21.00
CA CYS A 14 10.63 -12.29 22.14
C CYS A 14 11.76 -11.27 21.93
N PHE A 15 11.56 -10.25 21.10
CA PHE A 15 12.57 -9.21 20.92
C PHE A 15 12.12 -7.90 21.58
N GLN A 16 13.08 -7.20 22.13
CA GLN A 16 12.90 -5.84 22.61
C GLN A 16 13.22 -4.88 21.45
N ALA A 17 12.32 -3.95 21.18
CA ALA A 17 12.49 -2.94 20.15
C ALA A 17 11.88 -1.62 20.65
N ASP A 18 12.61 -0.52 20.46
CA ASP A 18 12.12 0.81 20.78
C ASP A 18 11.06 1.30 19.78
N TYR A 19 11.25 0.97 18.51
CA TYR A 19 10.36 1.34 17.41
C TYR A 19 9.99 0.11 16.59
N ILE A 20 8.73 0.03 16.22
CA ILE A 20 8.20 -1.11 15.47
C ILE A 20 7.48 -0.60 14.22
N ILE A 21 7.79 -1.17 13.06
CA ILE A 21 7.05 -0.95 11.82
C ILE A 21 6.37 -2.27 11.45
N HIS A 22 5.04 -2.29 11.49
CA HIS A 22 4.25 -3.48 11.15
C HIS A 22 3.74 -3.41 9.71
N GLY A 23 4.39 -4.19 8.83
CA GLY A 23 4.01 -4.31 7.42
C GLY A 23 3.56 -5.72 6.99
N ALA A 24 3.48 -6.67 7.94
CA ALA A 24 3.13 -8.05 7.62
C ALA A 24 1.65 -8.20 7.31
N CYS A 25 1.31 -8.42 6.04
CA CYS A 25 -0.05 -8.74 5.60
C CYS A 25 -0.04 -9.32 4.19
N ASN A 26 -1.11 -10.02 3.82
CA ASN A 26 -1.37 -10.33 2.43
C ASN A 26 -1.77 -9.04 1.70
N ALA A 27 -0.93 -8.54 0.80
CA ALA A 27 -1.18 -7.33 0.00
C ALA A 27 -1.39 -7.66 -1.50
N ASN A 28 -1.72 -8.90 -1.83
CA ASN A 28 -1.94 -9.38 -3.19
C ASN A 28 -3.44 -9.54 -3.47
N PRO A 29 -4.01 -8.82 -4.47
CA PRO A 29 -5.44 -8.88 -4.81
C PRO A 29 -5.96 -10.28 -5.14
N ALA A 30 -5.17 -11.14 -5.78
CA ALA A 30 -5.57 -12.52 -6.07
C ALA A 30 -5.78 -13.34 -4.78
N LYS A 31 -4.98 -13.08 -3.74
CA LYS A 31 -5.14 -13.74 -2.43
C LYS A 31 -6.41 -13.31 -1.70
N TYR A 32 -6.86 -12.06 -1.87
CA TYR A 32 -8.11 -11.60 -1.24
C TYR A 32 -9.33 -12.39 -1.71
N VAL A 33 -9.28 -12.89 -2.94
CA VAL A 33 -10.37 -13.71 -3.50
C VAL A 33 -10.23 -15.17 -3.11
N LYS A 34 -9.01 -15.70 -3.06
CA LYS A 34 -8.75 -17.13 -2.78
C LYS A 34 -8.71 -17.46 -1.30
N GLU A 35 -8.18 -16.54 -0.48
CA GLU A 35 -7.89 -16.73 0.94
C GLU A 35 -8.44 -15.54 1.76
N PRO A 36 -9.76 -15.23 1.70
CA PRO A 36 -10.32 -14.06 2.37
C PRO A 36 -10.27 -14.16 3.90
N VAL A 37 -10.45 -15.37 4.46
CA VAL A 37 -10.41 -15.62 5.91
C VAL A 37 -8.99 -15.41 6.43
N GLU A 38 -8.01 -16.04 5.80
CA GLU A 38 -6.59 -15.92 6.16
C GLU A 38 -6.10 -14.47 6.03
N THR A 39 -6.59 -13.74 5.00
CA THR A 39 -6.30 -12.31 4.82
C THR A 39 -6.81 -11.48 6.00
N MET A 40 -8.03 -11.72 6.47
CA MET A 40 -8.58 -11.01 7.64
C MET A 40 -7.83 -11.35 8.91
N LEU A 41 -7.64 -12.65 9.19
CA LEU A 41 -7.00 -13.11 10.41
C LEU A 41 -5.54 -12.67 10.49
N ALA A 42 -4.78 -12.73 9.39
CA ALA A 42 -3.40 -12.27 9.35
C ALA A 42 -3.29 -10.78 9.69
N ASN A 43 -4.16 -9.94 9.12
CA ASN A 43 -4.15 -8.51 9.41
C ASN A 43 -4.50 -8.19 10.86
N PHE A 44 -5.54 -8.80 11.41
CA PHE A 44 -6.07 -8.44 12.72
C PHE A 44 -5.31 -9.15 13.85
N MET A 45 -5.21 -10.47 13.81
CA MET A 45 -4.56 -11.25 14.88
C MET A 45 -3.04 -11.03 14.89
N GLY A 46 -2.43 -10.91 13.71
CA GLY A 46 -0.99 -10.61 13.62
C GLY A 46 -0.64 -9.28 14.24
N LEU A 47 -1.48 -8.27 14.02
CA LEU A 47 -1.30 -6.95 14.65
C LEU A 47 -1.54 -7.03 16.17
N ASP A 48 -2.60 -7.70 16.63
CA ASP A 48 -2.90 -7.85 18.06
C ASP A 48 -1.73 -8.49 18.83
N CYS A 49 -1.16 -9.57 18.29
CA CYS A 49 0.02 -10.21 18.87
C CYS A 49 1.20 -9.26 19.01
N LEU A 50 1.44 -8.43 17.98
CA LEU A 50 2.52 -7.47 17.97
C LEU A 50 2.27 -6.32 18.96
N LEU A 51 1.06 -5.77 19.02
CA LEU A 51 0.71 -4.68 19.95
C LEU A 51 0.79 -5.16 21.41
N LYS A 52 0.36 -6.37 21.73
CA LYS A 52 0.57 -7.00 23.05
C LYS A 52 2.06 -7.07 23.41
N SER A 53 2.89 -7.48 22.46
CA SER A 53 4.33 -7.53 22.68
C SER A 53 4.93 -6.11 22.86
N ALA A 54 4.48 -5.14 22.08
CA ALA A 54 4.91 -3.74 22.17
C ALA A 54 4.60 -3.16 23.55
N VAL A 55 3.39 -3.37 24.09
CA VAL A 55 3.01 -2.95 25.46
C VAL A 55 3.89 -3.64 26.50
N LYS A 56 4.04 -4.97 26.42
CA LYS A 56 4.84 -5.77 27.36
C LYS A 56 6.30 -5.31 27.40
N ASN A 57 6.88 -5.02 26.23
CA ASN A 57 8.29 -4.65 26.10
C ASN A 57 8.51 -3.12 26.13
N LYS A 58 7.47 -2.33 26.39
CA LYS A 58 7.52 -0.86 26.50
C LYS A 58 8.13 -0.20 25.26
N ALA A 59 7.71 -0.62 24.08
CA ALA A 59 8.11 0.02 22.82
C ALA A 59 7.69 1.50 22.84
N ASN A 60 8.55 2.37 22.34
CA ASN A 60 8.30 3.82 22.29
C ASN A 60 7.18 4.16 21.28
N ARG A 61 7.16 3.47 20.13
CA ARG A 61 6.15 3.71 19.09
C ARG A 61 5.98 2.52 18.15
N VAL A 62 4.74 2.34 17.68
CA VAL A 62 4.39 1.39 16.61
C VAL A 62 3.83 2.16 15.41
N VAL A 63 4.40 1.94 14.22
CA VAL A 63 3.82 2.36 12.94
C VAL A 63 3.09 1.19 12.32
N TYR A 64 1.80 1.36 12.09
CA TYR A 64 1.00 0.39 11.35
C TYR A 64 0.89 0.77 9.87
N ILE A 65 1.33 -0.11 8.97
CA ILE A 65 1.15 0.07 7.52
C ILE A 65 -0.25 -0.41 7.14
N SER A 66 -1.15 0.56 6.96
CA SER A 66 -2.51 0.36 6.48
C SER A 66 -2.55 0.38 4.94
N SER A 67 -3.57 0.95 4.33
CA SER A 67 -3.75 1.02 2.89
C SER A 67 -4.75 2.10 2.50
N SER A 68 -4.63 2.64 1.28
CA SER A 68 -5.67 3.49 0.69
C SER A 68 -7.02 2.78 0.51
N GLU A 69 -7.08 1.46 0.54
CA GLU A 69 -8.34 0.71 0.44
C GLU A 69 -9.26 0.90 1.66
N VAL A 70 -8.76 1.39 2.80
CA VAL A 70 -9.59 1.73 3.97
C VAL A 70 -10.64 2.79 3.67
N TYR A 71 -10.40 3.63 2.67
CA TYR A 71 -11.34 4.68 2.29
C TYR A 71 -12.63 4.12 1.69
N GLY A 72 -12.59 2.99 0.99
CA GLY A 72 -13.73 2.51 0.23
C GLY A 72 -14.13 3.46 -0.90
N SER A 73 -15.37 3.40 -1.35
CA SER A 73 -15.90 4.24 -2.44
C SER A 73 -16.54 5.51 -1.90
N LYS A 74 -16.23 6.66 -2.48
CA LYS A 74 -16.93 7.93 -2.21
C LYS A 74 -17.56 8.49 -3.48
N LEU A 75 -18.55 9.38 -3.30
CA LEU A 75 -19.27 10.01 -4.41
C LEU A 75 -18.50 11.17 -5.04
N LYS A 76 -17.58 11.79 -4.30
CA LYS A 76 -16.82 12.96 -4.78
C LYS A 76 -15.54 12.51 -5.47
N ASP A 77 -15.27 13.06 -6.64
CA ASP A 77 -14.06 12.80 -7.44
C ASP A 77 -12.91 13.74 -7.02
N GLN A 78 -12.45 13.61 -5.78
CA GLN A 78 -11.33 14.36 -5.22
C GLN A 78 -10.38 13.38 -4.52
N PRO A 79 -9.10 13.72 -4.34
CA PRO A 79 -8.18 12.93 -3.53
C PRO A 79 -8.73 12.68 -2.12
N TYR A 80 -8.49 11.50 -1.57
CA TYR A 80 -8.93 11.15 -0.22
C TYR A 80 -8.06 11.84 0.82
N GLN A 81 -8.71 12.49 1.78
CA GLN A 81 -8.10 13.00 3.01
C GLN A 81 -8.23 11.96 4.13
N GLU A 82 -7.41 12.07 5.17
CA GLU A 82 -7.39 11.09 6.28
C GLU A 82 -8.72 11.02 7.05
N SER A 83 -9.53 12.08 6.99
CA SER A 83 -10.88 12.14 7.59
C SER A 83 -11.99 11.54 6.71
N ASP A 84 -11.69 11.14 5.47
CA ASP A 84 -12.68 10.56 4.57
C ASP A 84 -13.02 9.11 4.96
N TYR A 85 -14.33 8.78 4.88
CA TYR A 85 -14.83 7.42 5.06
C TYR A 85 -15.92 7.16 4.00
N GLY A 86 -15.62 6.22 3.10
CA GLY A 86 -16.53 5.82 2.04
C GLY A 86 -17.14 4.44 2.28
N TYR A 87 -17.95 4.01 1.34
CA TYR A 87 -18.67 2.74 1.39
C TYR A 87 -17.74 1.56 1.13
N VAL A 88 -17.92 0.52 1.95
CA VAL A 88 -17.35 -0.83 1.74
C VAL A 88 -18.51 -1.83 1.87
N ASP A 89 -18.73 -2.65 0.85
CA ASP A 89 -19.72 -3.72 0.88
C ASP A 89 -19.25 -4.85 1.78
N LEU A 90 -19.77 -4.90 2.99
CA LEU A 90 -19.32 -5.84 4.04
C LEU A 90 -19.64 -7.30 3.73
N LEU A 91 -20.63 -7.57 2.87
CA LEU A 91 -21.03 -8.94 2.48
C LEU A 91 -20.29 -9.45 1.25
N ASN A 92 -19.49 -8.63 0.60
CA ASN A 92 -18.61 -9.03 -0.48
C ASN A 92 -17.31 -9.63 0.10
N PRO A 93 -16.95 -10.89 -0.17
CA PRO A 93 -15.69 -11.49 0.32
C PRO A 93 -14.43 -10.70 -0.04
N ARG A 94 -14.42 -9.98 -1.17
CA ARG A 94 -13.31 -9.11 -1.57
C ARG A 94 -13.05 -7.99 -0.55
N SER A 95 -14.04 -7.63 0.23
CA SER A 95 -13.92 -6.61 1.30
C SER A 95 -13.14 -7.08 2.52
N CYS A 96 -12.69 -8.34 2.55
CA CYS A 96 -11.85 -8.88 3.63
C CYS A 96 -10.62 -7.98 3.89
N TYR A 97 -9.98 -7.48 2.84
CA TYR A 97 -8.78 -6.63 2.97
C TYR A 97 -9.11 -5.23 3.51
N PRO A 98 -9.95 -4.40 2.87
CA PRO A 98 -10.26 -3.08 3.40
C PRO A 98 -10.92 -3.14 4.78
N SER A 99 -11.78 -4.12 5.05
CA SER A 99 -12.44 -4.26 6.36
C SER A 99 -11.45 -4.64 7.47
N SER A 100 -10.53 -5.58 7.21
CA SER A 100 -9.51 -5.94 8.19
C SER A 100 -8.51 -4.80 8.42
N LYS A 101 -8.15 -4.03 7.39
CA LYS A 101 -7.31 -2.84 7.56
C LYS A 101 -8.00 -1.76 8.41
N ARG A 102 -9.30 -1.50 8.21
CA ARG A 102 -10.10 -0.61 9.08
C ARG A 102 -10.13 -1.09 10.52
N ALA A 103 -10.44 -2.37 10.74
CA ALA A 103 -10.44 -2.97 12.07
C ALA A 103 -9.07 -2.86 12.75
N SER A 104 -7.99 -3.05 12.01
CA SER A 104 -6.62 -2.91 12.51
C SER A 104 -6.25 -1.48 12.89
N GLU A 105 -6.69 -0.48 12.13
CA GLU A 105 -6.52 0.93 12.54
C GLU A 105 -7.28 1.24 13.84
N THR A 106 -8.52 0.74 13.95
CA THR A 106 -9.30 0.86 15.19
C THR A 106 -8.59 0.15 16.36
N LEU A 107 -7.97 -1.01 16.12
CA LEU A 107 -7.21 -1.73 17.13
C LEU A 107 -5.99 -0.91 17.61
N CYS A 108 -5.26 -0.27 16.71
CA CYS A 108 -4.17 0.66 17.09
C CYS A 108 -4.68 1.78 18.01
N SER A 109 -5.80 2.41 17.64
CA SER A 109 -6.43 3.46 18.46
C SER A 109 -6.89 2.94 19.82
N ALA A 110 -7.43 1.71 19.88
CA ALA A 110 -7.85 1.08 21.14
C ALA A 110 -6.64 0.82 22.06
N TYR A 111 -5.53 0.30 21.54
CA TYR A 111 -4.31 0.11 22.32
C TYR A 111 -3.68 1.43 22.81
N ALA A 112 -3.77 2.48 21.99
CA ALA A 112 -3.33 3.81 22.43
C ALA A 112 -4.19 4.31 23.60
N SER A 113 -5.51 4.15 23.52
CA SER A 113 -6.45 4.59 24.57
C SER A 113 -6.35 3.77 25.85
N GLU A 114 -6.26 2.44 25.74
CA GLU A 114 -6.34 1.53 26.88
C GLU A 114 -5.00 1.33 27.60
N TYR A 115 -3.90 1.26 26.83
CA TYR A 115 -2.57 0.94 27.33
C TYR A 115 -1.58 2.08 27.23
N GLY A 116 -1.96 3.24 26.66
CA GLY A 116 -1.06 4.37 26.45
C GLY A 116 0.06 4.10 25.42
N LEU A 117 -0.11 3.08 24.55
CA LEU A 117 0.86 2.75 23.53
C LEU A 117 0.84 3.81 22.43
N ASP A 118 1.98 4.43 22.13
CA ASP A 118 2.08 5.35 21.00
C ASP A 118 1.96 4.59 19.68
N THR A 119 0.88 4.83 18.96
CA THR A 119 0.61 4.23 17.66
C THR A 119 0.35 5.30 16.60
N VAL A 120 0.94 5.12 15.43
CA VAL A 120 0.66 5.95 14.25
C VAL A 120 0.36 5.06 13.05
N VAL A 121 -0.46 5.56 12.14
CA VAL A 121 -0.91 4.81 10.96
C VAL A 121 -0.40 5.49 9.69
N VAL A 122 0.08 4.71 8.73
CA VAL A 122 0.33 5.19 7.37
C VAL A 122 -0.61 4.50 6.38
N ARG A 123 -1.16 5.25 5.44
CA ARG A 123 -2.06 4.77 4.38
C ARG A 123 -1.40 4.95 3.01
N PRO A 124 -0.55 4.00 2.59
CA PRO A 124 0.09 4.09 1.28
C PRO A 124 -0.94 4.00 0.14
N GLY A 125 -0.70 4.79 -0.92
CA GLY A 125 -1.35 4.64 -2.21
C GLY A 125 -0.79 3.44 -2.98
N HIS A 126 -0.52 3.62 -4.27
CA HIS A 126 0.04 2.57 -5.13
C HIS A 126 1.56 2.68 -5.15
N ILE A 127 2.23 1.84 -4.39
CA ILE A 127 3.69 1.83 -4.31
C ILE A 127 4.26 0.96 -5.43
N TYR A 128 5.28 1.46 -6.12
CA TYR A 128 6.02 0.76 -7.16
C TYR A 128 7.53 0.90 -6.96
N GLY A 129 8.29 -0.03 -7.53
CA GLY A 129 9.74 -0.05 -7.40
C GLY A 129 10.34 -1.41 -7.78
N PRO A 130 11.65 -1.62 -7.62
CA PRO A 130 12.34 -2.83 -8.07
C PRO A 130 12.11 -4.08 -7.21
N THR A 131 11.35 -3.98 -6.11
CA THR A 131 11.11 -5.10 -5.18
C THR A 131 9.86 -5.91 -5.51
N ILE A 132 9.55 -6.07 -6.80
CA ILE A 132 8.45 -6.93 -7.26
C ILE A 132 8.82 -8.41 -7.10
N THR A 133 7.83 -9.24 -6.77
CA THR A 133 7.96 -10.70 -6.75
C THR A 133 7.34 -11.32 -7.99
N ASP A 134 7.70 -12.55 -8.33
CA ASP A 134 7.15 -13.25 -9.51
C ASP A 134 5.62 -13.41 -9.42
N THR A 135 5.08 -13.49 -8.22
CA THR A 135 3.65 -13.64 -7.95
C THR A 135 2.89 -12.32 -7.83
N ASP A 136 3.56 -11.17 -7.95
CA ASP A 136 2.89 -9.87 -7.90
C ASP A 136 2.12 -9.61 -9.21
N ASP A 137 0.80 -9.63 -9.14
CA ASP A 137 -0.12 -9.46 -10.27
C ASP A 137 -0.65 -8.03 -10.46
N ARG A 138 -0.20 -7.08 -9.64
CA ARG A 138 -0.57 -5.68 -9.77
C ARG A 138 -0.12 -5.10 -11.12
N ALA A 139 -0.89 -4.17 -11.66
CA ALA A 139 -0.59 -3.54 -12.96
C ALA A 139 0.84 -2.97 -13.02
N SER A 140 1.30 -2.28 -11.97
CA SER A 140 2.67 -1.75 -11.90
C SER A 140 3.73 -2.83 -12.02
N ALA A 141 3.53 -4.01 -11.41
CA ALA A 141 4.47 -5.13 -11.49
C ALA A 141 4.47 -5.76 -12.89
N GLN A 142 3.30 -5.90 -13.51
CA GLN A 142 3.19 -6.40 -14.89
C GLN A 142 3.88 -5.46 -15.88
N PHE A 143 3.66 -4.14 -15.77
CA PHE A 143 4.32 -3.13 -16.61
C PHE A 143 5.83 -3.15 -16.43
N THR A 144 6.28 -3.29 -15.18
CA THR A 144 7.70 -3.43 -14.86
C THR A 144 8.32 -4.65 -15.55
N ARG A 145 7.69 -5.83 -15.45
CA ARG A 145 8.19 -7.06 -16.12
C ARG A 145 8.27 -6.89 -17.63
N CYS A 146 7.20 -6.39 -18.27
CA CYS A 146 7.22 -6.11 -19.70
C CYS A 146 8.37 -5.18 -20.11
N ALA A 147 8.59 -4.12 -19.34
CA ALA A 147 9.68 -3.17 -19.61
C ALA A 147 11.07 -3.78 -19.40
N VAL A 148 11.28 -4.59 -18.35
CA VAL A 148 12.55 -5.30 -18.12
C VAL A 148 12.85 -6.25 -19.27
N GLU A 149 11.85 -6.98 -19.76
CA GLU A 149 11.93 -7.90 -20.89
C GLU A 149 12.03 -7.20 -22.26
N GLY A 150 11.91 -5.87 -22.30
CA GLY A 150 11.95 -5.12 -23.56
C GLY A 150 10.74 -5.39 -24.47
N LYS A 151 9.57 -5.68 -23.88
CA LYS A 151 8.30 -5.95 -24.59
C LYS A 151 7.38 -4.74 -24.55
N ASP A 152 6.47 -4.65 -25.51
CA ASP A 152 5.36 -3.72 -25.45
C ASP A 152 4.45 -4.05 -24.23
N ILE A 153 3.79 -3.05 -23.69
CA ILE A 153 2.87 -3.20 -22.55
C ILE A 153 1.46 -3.34 -23.09
N VAL A 154 0.84 -4.50 -22.87
CA VAL A 154 -0.55 -4.76 -23.28
C VAL A 154 -1.49 -4.43 -22.13
N MET A 155 -2.37 -3.46 -22.33
CA MET A 155 -3.42 -3.08 -21.41
C MET A 155 -4.76 -3.68 -21.83
N LYS A 156 -5.44 -4.34 -20.90
CA LYS A 156 -6.77 -4.95 -21.11
C LYS A 156 -7.94 -3.99 -20.85
N SER A 157 -7.66 -2.69 -20.66
CA SER A 157 -8.66 -1.63 -20.47
C SER A 157 -8.09 -0.29 -20.88
N ALA A 158 -8.93 0.73 -21.02
CA ALA A 158 -8.50 2.10 -21.33
C ALA A 158 -7.58 2.72 -20.24
N GLY A 159 -7.57 2.15 -19.04
CA GLY A 159 -6.68 2.56 -17.96
C GLY A 159 -6.88 4.01 -17.49
N THR A 160 -8.11 4.52 -17.54
CA THR A 160 -8.44 5.92 -17.22
C THR A 160 -8.50 6.19 -15.71
N GLN A 161 -8.53 5.13 -14.89
CA GLN A 161 -8.63 5.26 -13.43
C GLN A 161 -7.42 5.97 -12.86
N LEU A 162 -7.67 7.01 -12.05
CA LEU A 162 -6.64 7.79 -11.35
C LEU A 162 -6.16 7.08 -10.09
N ARG A 163 -4.85 7.11 -9.88
CA ARG A 163 -4.17 6.50 -8.73
C ARG A 163 -3.04 7.39 -8.25
N SER A 164 -2.78 7.36 -6.95
CA SER A 164 -1.55 7.92 -6.38
C SER A 164 -0.43 6.89 -6.47
N TYR A 165 0.53 7.13 -7.35
CA TYR A 165 1.73 6.30 -7.42
C TYR A 165 2.85 6.96 -6.63
N CYS A 166 3.57 6.16 -5.85
CA CYS A 166 4.71 6.61 -5.07
C CYS A 166 5.88 5.62 -5.25
N TYR A 167 7.05 6.13 -5.52
CA TYR A 167 8.23 5.30 -5.64
C TYR A 167 8.61 4.73 -4.28
N VAL A 168 9.11 3.50 -4.24
CA VAL A 168 9.34 2.77 -2.99
C VAL A 168 10.26 3.49 -2.00
N LEU A 169 11.27 4.22 -2.47
CA LEU A 169 12.17 4.99 -1.58
C LEU A 169 11.46 6.20 -0.97
N ASP A 170 10.59 6.88 -1.72
CA ASP A 170 9.74 7.94 -1.17
C ASP A 170 8.78 7.39 -0.12
N CYS A 171 8.19 6.21 -0.38
CA CYS A 171 7.35 5.54 0.60
C CYS A 171 8.13 5.17 1.87
N ALA A 172 9.33 4.62 1.74
CA ALA A 172 10.17 4.28 2.89
C ALA A 172 10.55 5.52 3.72
N SER A 173 10.96 6.61 3.06
CA SER A 173 11.24 7.87 3.73
C SER A 173 10.01 8.47 4.43
N ALA A 174 8.82 8.36 3.81
CA ALA A 174 7.56 8.78 4.41
C ALA A 174 7.24 8.00 5.69
N ILE A 175 7.40 6.66 5.66
CA ILE A 175 7.21 5.81 6.84
C ILE A 175 8.16 6.23 7.97
N LEU A 176 9.42 6.48 7.67
CA LEU A 176 10.41 6.93 8.65
C LEU A 176 10.07 8.34 9.18
N THR A 177 9.61 9.26 8.34
CA THR A 177 9.16 10.59 8.78
C THR A 177 7.99 10.46 9.76
N VAL A 178 6.99 9.63 9.46
CA VAL A 178 5.85 9.40 10.34
C VAL A 178 6.28 8.69 11.63
N LEU A 179 7.21 7.73 11.55
CA LEU A 179 7.77 7.07 12.74
C LEU A 179 8.39 8.07 13.70
N LEU A 180 9.13 9.05 13.19
CA LEU A 180 9.92 9.99 14.02
C LEU A 180 9.12 11.24 14.40
N SER A 181 8.23 11.73 13.54
CA SER A 181 7.60 13.05 13.69
C SER A 181 6.07 13.01 13.65
N GLY A 182 5.46 11.84 13.38
CA GLY A 182 4.00 11.72 13.36
C GLY A 182 3.39 11.93 14.74
N GLU A 183 2.21 12.52 14.79
CA GLU A 183 1.41 12.67 16.02
C GLU A 183 0.76 11.35 16.39
N SER A 184 0.83 10.99 17.69
CA SER A 184 0.24 9.75 18.22
C SER A 184 -1.26 9.66 17.93
N GLY A 185 -1.74 8.49 17.56
CA GLY A 185 -3.14 8.24 17.23
C GLY A 185 -3.58 8.79 15.87
N GLN A 186 -2.68 9.37 15.07
CA GLN A 186 -3.01 9.93 13.76
C GLN A 186 -2.70 8.98 12.61
N ALA A 187 -3.43 9.17 11.49
CA ALA A 187 -3.14 8.54 10.22
C ALA A 187 -2.55 9.54 9.22
N TYR A 188 -1.70 9.04 8.31
CA TYR A 188 -1.02 9.83 7.27
C TYR A 188 -1.09 9.14 5.93
N ASN A 189 -1.59 9.82 4.91
CA ASN A 189 -1.57 9.36 3.54
C ASN A 189 -0.16 9.43 2.96
N ILE A 190 0.29 8.34 2.32
CA ILE A 190 1.54 8.34 1.55
C ILE A 190 1.20 8.40 0.06
N SER A 191 1.45 9.56 -0.54
CA SER A 191 1.20 9.85 -1.95
C SER A 191 2.24 10.84 -2.45
N ASN A 192 2.71 10.68 -3.68
CA ASN A 192 3.44 11.73 -4.36
C ASN A 192 2.42 12.60 -5.13
N PRO A 193 2.21 13.88 -4.75
CA PRO A 193 1.21 14.74 -5.40
C PRO A 193 1.49 14.95 -6.90
N ASN A 194 2.76 14.84 -7.33
CA ASN A 194 3.16 14.96 -8.72
C ASN A 194 3.03 13.64 -9.52
N SER A 195 2.58 12.56 -8.88
CA SER A 195 2.41 11.24 -9.51
C SER A 195 0.98 10.70 -9.32
N ILE A 196 0.00 11.60 -9.25
CA ILE A 196 -1.42 11.26 -9.36
C ILE A 196 -1.75 11.18 -10.86
N VAL A 197 -1.73 9.95 -11.37
CA VAL A 197 -1.86 9.71 -12.81
C VAL A 197 -2.79 8.50 -13.07
N SER A 198 -3.22 8.38 -14.32
CA SER A 198 -4.00 7.21 -14.74
C SER A 198 -3.12 5.96 -14.87
N ILE A 199 -3.74 4.79 -14.83
CA ILE A 199 -3.06 3.50 -15.07
C ILE A 199 -2.37 3.52 -16.45
N ALA A 200 -3.03 4.10 -17.46
CA ALA A 200 -2.45 4.24 -18.80
C ALA A 200 -1.22 5.17 -18.83
N GLN A 201 -1.21 6.24 -18.04
CA GLN A 201 -0.04 7.11 -17.93
C GLN A 201 1.14 6.41 -17.24
N LEU A 202 0.88 5.58 -16.22
CA LEU A 202 1.93 4.74 -15.62
C LEU A 202 2.50 3.76 -16.65
N ALA A 203 1.64 3.05 -17.41
CA ALA A 203 2.08 2.15 -18.46
C ALA A 203 2.97 2.85 -19.50
N LYS A 204 2.56 4.04 -19.94
CA LYS A 204 3.36 4.87 -20.86
C LYS A 204 4.71 5.27 -20.28
N ALA A 205 4.77 5.62 -18.99
CA ALA A 205 6.03 5.94 -18.31
C ALA A 205 7.01 4.75 -18.33
N PHE A 206 6.54 3.54 -18.02
CA PHE A 206 7.37 2.34 -18.11
C PHE A 206 7.78 2.01 -19.54
N ALA A 207 6.86 2.04 -20.51
CA ALA A 207 7.14 1.77 -21.92
C ALA A 207 8.19 2.75 -22.49
N ALA A 208 8.05 4.03 -22.20
CA ALA A 208 8.98 5.07 -22.64
C ALA A 208 10.42 4.85 -22.15
N THR A 209 10.60 4.30 -20.93
CA THR A 209 11.92 4.00 -20.37
C THR A 209 12.75 3.05 -21.24
N VAL A 210 12.10 2.21 -22.02
CA VAL A 210 12.74 1.17 -22.86
C VAL A 210 12.41 1.30 -24.35
N GLY A 211 11.83 2.43 -24.76
CA GLY A 211 11.48 2.70 -26.17
C GLY A 211 10.41 1.77 -26.72
N LYS A 212 9.45 1.35 -25.90
CA LYS A 212 8.35 0.46 -26.26
C LYS A 212 7.00 1.17 -26.24
N ASN A 213 5.96 0.50 -26.73
CA ASN A 213 4.61 1.05 -26.85
C ASN A 213 3.66 0.48 -25.81
N VAL A 214 2.54 1.18 -25.60
CA VAL A 214 1.38 0.67 -24.89
C VAL A 214 0.31 0.28 -25.92
N LEU A 215 -0.06 -0.98 -25.94
CA LEU A 215 -1.10 -1.53 -26.80
C LEU A 215 -2.37 -1.75 -25.97
N PHE A 216 -3.54 -1.56 -26.58
CA PHE A 216 -4.81 -1.73 -25.91
C PHE A 216 -5.57 -2.88 -26.54
N GLU A 217 -5.96 -3.84 -25.70
CA GLU A 217 -6.80 -4.98 -26.07
C GLU A 217 -8.09 -4.97 -25.26
N GLN A 218 -9.11 -5.65 -25.76
CA GLN A 218 -10.37 -5.79 -25.04
C GLN A 218 -10.25 -6.95 -24.04
N ALA A 219 -10.55 -6.65 -22.75
CA ALA A 219 -10.59 -7.66 -21.71
C ALA A 219 -11.74 -8.64 -21.92
N ASN A 220 -11.50 -9.91 -21.65
CA ASN A 220 -12.57 -10.91 -21.57
C ASN A 220 -13.38 -10.76 -20.27
N ALA A 221 -14.51 -11.48 -20.17
CA ALA A 221 -15.43 -11.37 -19.03
C ALA A 221 -14.81 -11.81 -17.68
N GLU A 222 -13.85 -12.72 -17.70
CA GLU A 222 -13.15 -13.20 -16.50
C GLU A 222 -12.14 -12.16 -15.98
N GLU A 223 -11.37 -11.55 -16.87
CA GLU A 223 -10.41 -10.50 -16.55
C GLU A 223 -11.12 -9.28 -15.94
N GLN A 224 -12.31 -8.93 -16.43
CA GLN A 224 -13.09 -7.80 -15.92
C GLN A 224 -13.57 -7.98 -14.46
N LYS A 225 -13.76 -9.23 -13.99
CA LYS A 225 -14.18 -9.49 -12.59
C LYS A 225 -13.13 -9.06 -11.57
N GLY A 226 -11.84 -9.08 -11.94
CA GLY A 226 -10.73 -8.69 -11.06
C GLY A 226 -10.53 -7.16 -10.95
N TYR A 227 -11.20 -6.36 -11.74
CA TYR A 227 -10.94 -4.93 -11.82
C TYR A 227 -11.49 -4.16 -10.61
N ASN A 228 -10.67 -3.28 -10.07
CA ASN A 228 -11.14 -2.28 -9.12
C ASN A 228 -11.94 -1.21 -9.88
N LYS A 229 -13.24 -1.13 -9.57
CA LYS A 229 -14.18 -0.22 -10.24
C LYS A 229 -14.03 1.25 -9.81
N MET A 230 -13.18 1.56 -8.82
CA MET A 230 -12.98 2.95 -8.38
C MET A 230 -12.29 3.75 -9.49
N MET A 231 -12.96 4.81 -9.95
CA MET A 231 -12.40 5.70 -10.98
C MET A 231 -11.26 6.56 -10.42
N ASN A 232 -11.38 7.02 -9.19
CA ASN A 232 -10.34 7.79 -8.51
C ASN A 232 -10.08 7.23 -7.12
N SER A 233 -8.83 6.81 -6.86
CA SER A 233 -8.34 6.43 -5.53
C SER A 233 -7.07 7.20 -5.18
N SER A 234 -6.95 8.44 -5.67
CA SER A 234 -5.85 9.32 -5.31
C SER A 234 -5.96 9.76 -3.85
N LEU A 235 -4.82 10.10 -3.26
CA LEU A 235 -4.68 10.49 -1.87
C LEU A 235 -4.13 11.92 -1.79
N ASP A 236 -4.64 12.69 -0.85
CA ASP A 236 -4.07 13.96 -0.42
C ASP A 236 -2.97 13.69 0.62
N SER A 237 -1.75 14.15 0.36
CA SER A 237 -0.58 13.99 1.23
C SER A 237 -0.23 15.24 2.05
N THR A 238 -1.07 16.28 2.02
CA THR A 238 -0.80 17.57 2.68
C THR A 238 -0.45 17.41 4.15
N LYS A 239 -1.11 16.50 4.87
CA LYS A 239 -0.84 16.23 6.29
C LYS A 239 0.55 15.64 6.51
N LEU A 240 1.01 14.75 5.65
CA LEU A 240 2.37 14.20 5.68
C LEU A 240 3.40 15.27 5.31
N GLU A 241 3.11 16.09 4.31
CA GLU A 241 4.00 17.19 3.88
C GLU A 241 4.18 18.24 4.98
N ALA A 242 3.16 18.45 5.81
CA ALA A 242 3.26 19.34 6.99
C ALA A 242 4.28 18.85 8.03
N LEU A 243 4.64 17.55 8.04
CA LEU A 243 5.76 17.02 8.85
C LEU A 243 7.15 17.29 8.23
N GLY A 244 7.22 17.99 7.09
CA GLY A 244 8.45 18.28 6.37
C GLY A 244 8.84 17.24 5.31
N TRP A 245 8.05 16.19 5.12
CA TRP A 245 8.31 15.20 4.08
C TRP A 245 7.99 15.75 2.69
N LYS A 246 8.78 15.34 1.70
CA LYS A 246 8.53 15.60 0.27
C LYS A 246 8.95 14.40 -0.55
N ALA A 247 8.13 14.06 -1.55
CA ALA A 247 8.54 13.08 -2.55
C ALA A 247 9.71 13.64 -3.39
N LEU A 248 10.75 12.83 -3.58
CA LEU A 248 11.97 13.20 -4.28
C LEU A 248 12.00 12.71 -5.73
N PHE A 249 11.22 11.67 -6.05
CA PHE A 249 11.24 11.04 -7.37
C PHE A 249 9.99 11.39 -8.16
N SER A 250 10.18 11.97 -9.34
CA SER A 250 9.13 12.03 -10.35
C SER A 250 8.75 10.62 -10.83
N LEU A 251 7.59 10.48 -11.46
CA LEU A 251 7.15 9.21 -12.05
C LEU A 251 8.20 8.66 -13.03
N GLN A 252 8.77 9.52 -13.86
CA GLN A 252 9.78 9.15 -14.87
C GLN A 252 11.08 8.64 -14.21
N GLU A 253 11.56 9.35 -13.19
CA GLU A 253 12.78 8.94 -12.47
C GLU A 253 12.57 7.60 -11.74
N GLY A 254 11.43 7.43 -11.05
CA GLY A 254 11.11 6.19 -10.34
C GLY A 254 10.97 5.00 -11.27
N THR A 255 10.32 5.14 -12.43
CA THR A 255 10.21 4.05 -13.44
C THR A 255 11.56 3.73 -14.04
N SER A 256 12.38 4.74 -14.40
CA SER A 256 13.74 4.51 -14.92
C SER A 256 14.63 3.80 -13.92
N LYS A 257 14.66 4.24 -12.66
CA LYS A 257 15.44 3.58 -11.61
C LYS A 257 14.99 2.14 -11.36
N THR A 258 13.66 1.89 -11.37
CA THR A 258 13.11 0.55 -11.24
C THR A 258 13.67 -0.39 -12.30
N ILE A 259 13.63 0.03 -13.57
CA ILE A 259 14.13 -0.79 -14.68
C ILE A 259 15.65 -0.95 -14.64
N GLN A 260 16.40 0.12 -14.33
CA GLN A 260 17.85 0.05 -14.21
C GLN A 260 18.30 -0.96 -13.16
N ILE A 261 17.69 -0.95 -11.97
CA ILE A 261 18.04 -1.87 -10.89
C ILE A 261 17.72 -3.32 -11.30
N LEU A 262 16.51 -3.57 -11.83
CA LEU A 262 16.10 -4.93 -12.20
C LEU A 262 16.87 -5.52 -13.38
N LYS A 263 17.43 -4.69 -14.26
CA LYS A 263 18.31 -5.16 -15.34
C LYS A 263 19.76 -5.41 -14.89
N ALA A 264 20.13 -4.89 -13.73
CA ALA A 264 21.47 -5.08 -13.16
C ALA A 264 21.56 -6.28 -12.21
N CYS A 265 20.43 -6.86 -11.79
CA CYS A 265 20.33 -8.06 -10.97
C CYS A 265 20.19 -9.30 -11.83
#